data_8a4fe7f79cf84a03b357a0dd737a8c62
#
_entry.id   8a4fe7f79cf84a03b357a0dd737a8c62
#
_cell.length_a   1.000
_cell.length_b   1.000
_cell.length_c   1.000
_cell.angle_alpha   90.00
_cell.angle_beta   90.00
_cell.angle_gamma   90.00
#
_symmetry.space_group_name_H-M   'P 1'
#
loop_
_entity.id
_entity.type
_entity.pdbx_description
1 polymer ?
#
loop_
_entity_poly.entity_id
_entity_poly.type
_entity_poly.pdbx_seq_one_letter_code
_entity_poly.pdbx_strand_id
1 'polypeptide(L)'
;MGLDIYYRKTTVKFHGDESNSDDFSKFTDEVDELARKTAGEKLQKLLAPLREAWKELQTNDYWRNTYNERYFTFVEKARPIICRNGYDWMIHPFTKGVLDLPELEELVKKQVESHYEPYDAYFRKVNFIFKYYEDRGKMHDQWYAFTDADDIDDLIDRCEKVLKDHSLAHSLLPTQSGFFFGGTDYDDWYFSDVKDCLKQMKKYRKLLKDGVTGYVIFSW
;
A
#
# COMPACT_ATOMS: atom_id res chain seq x y z
N MET A 1 -19.26 -10.41 0.47
CA MET A 1 -18.92 -9.62 1.67
C MET A 1 -18.07 -10.49 2.59
N GLY A 2 -17.20 -9.93 3.39
CA GLY A 2 -16.33 -10.63 4.33
C GLY A 2 -15.53 -9.61 5.11
N LEU A 3 -14.99 -9.98 6.27
CA LEU A 3 -14.11 -9.13 7.06
C LEU A 3 -12.86 -8.78 6.23
N ASP A 4 -12.68 -7.52 5.93
CA ASP A 4 -11.50 -6.96 5.30
C ASP A 4 -10.78 -6.05 6.30
N ILE A 5 -9.46 -6.19 6.44
CA ILE A 5 -8.63 -5.51 7.45
C ILE A 5 -7.53 -4.75 6.74
N TYR A 6 -7.48 -3.45 6.95
CA TYR A 6 -6.56 -2.54 6.28
C TYR A 6 -5.68 -1.82 7.29
N TYR A 7 -4.37 -2.00 7.20
CA TYR A 7 -3.39 -1.25 8.00
C TYR A 7 -2.86 -0.08 7.20
N ARG A 8 -2.79 1.08 7.85
CA ARG A 8 -2.20 2.30 7.26
C ARG A 8 -1.26 2.96 8.26
N LYS A 9 -0.19 3.54 7.74
CA LYS A 9 0.69 4.44 8.48
C LYS A 9 0.39 5.87 8.10
N THR A 10 0.66 6.79 9.00
CA THR A 10 0.54 8.22 8.74
C THR A 10 1.47 9.04 9.61
N THR A 11 1.83 10.24 9.14
CA THR A 11 2.45 11.30 9.95
C THR A 11 1.44 12.35 10.39
N VAL A 12 0.20 12.25 9.94
CA VAL A 12 -0.91 13.07 10.44
C VAL A 12 -1.19 12.67 11.87
N LYS A 13 -1.26 13.65 12.77
CA LYS A 13 -1.62 13.39 14.17
C LYS A 13 -3.13 13.42 14.32
N PHE A 14 -3.66 12.43 15.00
CA PHE A 14 -5.06 12.46 15.40
C PHE A 14 -5.27 13.50 16.51
N HIS A 15 -6.26 14.33 16.36
CA HIS A 15 -6.61 15.44 17.28
C HIS A 15 -8.08 15.45 17.68
N GLY A 16 -8.70 14.29 17.76
CA GLY A 16 -10.11 14.15 18.07
C GLY A 16 -10.36 13.24 19.25
N ASP A 17 -11.62 12.92 19.48
CA ASP A 17 -12.06 11.87 20.40
C ASP A 17 -11.99 10.53 19.66
N GLU A 18 -11.14 9.62 20.15
CA GLU A 18 -10.96 8.29 19.56
C GLU A 18 -12.25 7.47 19.53
N SER A 19 -13.24 7.80 20.38
CA SER A 19 -14.56 7.17 20.34
C SER A 19 -15.55 7.81 19.36
N ASN A 20 -15.15 8.90 18.68
CA ASN A 20 -16.00 9.64 17.76
C ASN A 20 -15.68 9.29 16.30
N SER A 21 -16.57 8.59 15.61
CA SER A 21 -16.42 8.19 14.23
C SER A 21 -16.30 9.37 13.25
N ASP A 22 -16.92 10.51 13.53
CA ASP A 22 -16.80 11.72 12.70
C ASP A 22 -15.39 12.33 12.76
N ASP A 23 -14.76 12.29 13.93
CA ASP A 23 -13.39 12.77 14.09
C ASP A 23 -12.40 11.81 13.42
N PHE A 24 -12.65 10.52 13.48
CA PHE A 24 -11.87 9.53 12.73
C PHE A 24 -12.05 9.70 11.22
N SER A 25 -13.25 9.98 10.73
CA SER A 25 -13.50 10.24 9.30
C SER A 25 -12.70 11.45 8.81
N LYS A 26 -12.73 12.58 9.54
CA LYS A 26 -11.92 13.75 9.20
C LYS A 26 -10.42 13.45 9.17
N PHE A 27 -9.95 12.70 10.16
CA PHE A 27 -8.55 12.26 10.18
C PHE A 27 -8.18 11.40 8.96
N THR A 28 -9.02 10.46 8.56
CA THR A 28 -8.75 9.63 7.36
C THR A 28 -8.77 10.46 6.08
N ASP A 29 -9.63 11.48 5.97
CA ASP A 29 -9.65 12.42 4.86
C ASP A 29 -8.33 13.21 4.76
N GLU A 30 -7.79 13.69 5.88
CA GLU A 30 -6.48 14.37 5.92
C GLU A 30 -5.34 13.43 5.52
N VAL A 31 -5.37 12.17 5.97
CA VAL A 31 -4.39 11.15 5.56
C VAL A 31 -4.46 10.89 4.06
N ASP A 32 -5.65 10.80 3.51
CA ASP A 32 -5.85 10.58 2.06
C ASP A 32 -5.42 11.79 1.22
N GLU A 33 -5.65 12.99 1.69
CA GLU A 33 -5.18 14.20 1.02
C GLU A 33 -3.64 14.25 0.98
N LEU A 34 -2.98 13.99 2.12
CA LEU A 34 -1.52 13.93 2.20
C LEU A 34 -0.96 12.85 1.26
N ALA A 35 -1.59 11.69 1.21
CA ALA A 35 -1.16 10.60 0.36
C ALA A 35 -1.30 10.94 -1.12
N ARG A 36 -2.42 11.56 -1.54
CA ARG A 36 -2.62 12.04 -2.92
C ARG A 36 -1.60 13.10 -3.31
N LYS A 37 -1.30 14.04 -2.43
CA LYS A 37 -0.26 15.04 -2.64
C LYS A 37 1.12 14.40 -2.84
N THR A 38 1.48 13.46 -1.98
CA THR A 38 2.75 12.72 -2.07
C THR A 38 2.88 11.92 -3.36
N ALA A 39 1.79 11.25 -3.79
CA ALA A 39 1.75 10.54 -5.07
C ALA A 39 1.91 11.50 -6.25
N GLY A 40 1.26 12.67 -6.23
CA GLY A 40 1.42 13.71 -7.22
C GLY A 40 2.86 14.24 -7.32
N GLU A 41 3.51 14.51 -6.21
CA GLU A 41 4.92 14.92 -6.18
C GLU A 41 5.86 13.83 -6.73
N LYS A 42 5.60 12.57 -6.38
CA LYS A 42 6.34 11.42 -6.92
C LYS A 42 6.18 11.33 -8.44
N LEU A 43 4.95 11.49 -8.95
CA LEU A 43 4.66 11.51 -10.38
C LEU A 43 5.44 12.61 -11.09
N GLN A 44 5.44 13.84 -10.57
CA GLN A 44 6.19 14.95 -11.17
C GLN A 44 7.70 14.68 -11.23
N LYS A 45 8.26 14.08 -10.18
CA LYS A 45 9.68 13.66 -10.16
C LYS A 45 10.01 12.59 -11.20
N LEU A 46 9.08 11.67 -11.47
CA LEU A 46 9.22 10.64 -12.50
C LEU A 46 9.15 11.23 -13.91
N LEU A 47 8.25 12.22 -14.12
CA LEU A 47 8.01 12.82 -15.43
C LEU A 47 9.06 13.87 -15.82
N ALA A 48 9.70 14.54 -14.85
CA ALA A 48 10.65 15.61 -15.11
C ALA A 48 11.79 15.22 -16.11
N PRO A 49 12.50 14.10 -15.92
CA PRO A 49 13.57 13.71 -16.86
C PRO A 49 13.02 13.33 -18.25
N LEU A 50 11.78 12.85 -18.34
CA LEU A 50 11.12 12.56 -19.61
C LEU A 50 10.80 13.85 -20.36
N ARG A 51 10.28 14.86 -19.66
CA ARG A 51 9.96 16.17 -20.25
C ARG A 51 11.22 16.87 -20.77
N GLU A 52 12.31 16.82 -20.02
CA GLU A 52 13.58 17.41 -20.47
C GLU A 52 14.15 16.67 -21.70
N ALA A 53 14.14 15.34 -21.70
CA ALA A 53 14.57 14.56 -22.85
C ALA A 53 13.70 14.81 -24.10
N TRP A 54 12.39 15.01 -23.90
CA TRP A 54 11.47 15.35 -24.98
C TRP A 54 11.73 16.74 -25.56
N LYS A 55 12.01 17.75 -24.72
CA LYS A 55 12.41 19.09 -25.16
C LYS A 55 13.69 19.03 -26.00
N GLU A 56 14.71 18.31 -25.55
CA GLU A 56 15.95 18.10 -26.30
C GLU A 56 15.68 17.49 -27.70
N LEU A 57 14.72 16.58 -27.75
CA LEU A 57 14.30 15.92 -29.00
C LEU A 57 13.64 16.93 -29.96
N GLN A 58 12.74 17.79 -29.43
CA GLN A 58 11.98 18.75 -30.23
C GLN A 58 12.80 19.93 -30.78
N THR A 59 13.91 20.28 -30.16
CA THR A 59 14.78 21.38 -30.62
C THR A 59 15.50 21.09 -31.93
N ASN A 60 15.27 19.91 -32.52
CA ASN A 60 15.96 19.48 -33.73
C ASN A 60 14.96 18.92 -34.74
N ASP A 61 14.75 19.62 -35.87
CA ASP A 61 13.82 19.23 -36.95
C ASP A 61 14.15 17.89 -37.62
N TYR A 62 15.28 17.30 -37.30
CA TYR A 62 15.77 16.03 -37.86
C TYR A 62 15.09 14.79 -37.26
N TRP A 63 14.42 14.91 -36.11
CA TRP A 63 13.79 13.75 -35.44
C TRP A 63 12.58 13.21 -36.16
N ARG A 64 11.93 14.08 -36.97
CA ARG A 64 10.67 13.73 -37.67
C ARG A 64 10.88 12.70 -38.79
N ASN A 65 12.08 12.50 -39.27
CA ASN A 65 12.32 11.75 -40.49
C ASN A 65 13.17 10.50 -40.36
N THR A 66 13.83 10.21 -39.23
CA THR A 66 14.69 9.02 -39.12
C THR A 66 14.93 8.62 -37.67
N TYR A 67 15.15 7.33 -37.46
CA TYR A 67 15.75 6.73 -36.26
C TYR A 67 17.08 7.43 -35.96
N ASN A 68 17.06 8.56 -35.28
CA ASN A 68 18.28 9.24 -34.93
C ASN A 68 18.71 8.92 -33.49
N GLU A 69 19.96 9.12 -33.20
CA GLU A 69 20.62 8.86 -31.93
C GLU A 69 19.91 9.51 -30.72
N ARG A 70 19.24 10.66 -30.92
CA ARG A 70 18.51 11.40 -29.89
C ARG A 70 17.19 10.73 -29.52
N TYR A 71 16.49 10.14 -30.49
CA TYR A 71 15.30 9.35 -30.21
C TYR A 71 15.63 8.11 -29.38
N PHE A 72 16.72 7.41 -29.72
CA PHE A 72 17.22 6.30 -28.92
C PHE A 72 17.63 6.75 -27.50
N THR A 73 18.28 7.91 -27.38
CA THR A 73 18.61 8.50 -26.07
C THR A 73 17.34 8.79 -25.26
N PHE A 74 16.30 9.31 -25.88
CA PHE A 74 15.00 9.51 -25.21
C PHE A 74 14.40 8.20 -24.76
N VAL A 75 14.35 7.19 -25.61
CA VAL A 75 13.83 5.84 -25.27
C VAL A 75 14.64 5.22 -24.12
N GLU A 76 15.95 5.32 -24.13
CA GLU A 76 16.80 4.81 -23.04
C GLU A 76 16.55 5.54 -21.71
N LYS A 77 16.33 6.85 -21.73
CA LYS A 77 15.92 7.62 -20.54
C LYS A 77 14.50 7.26 -20.05
N ALA A 78 13.59 6.99 -20.97
CA ALA A 78 12.21 6.58 -20.68
C ALA A 78 12.12 5.16 -20.12
N ARG A 79 12.93 4.23 -20.64
CA ARG A 79 12.92 2.81 -20.29
C ARG A 79 12.93 2.55 -18.77
N PRO A 80 13.84 3.09 -17.93
CA PRO A 80 13.85 2.80 -16.50
C PRO A 80 12.59 3.27 -15.77
N ILE A 81 11.90 4.29 -16.30
CA ILE A 81 10.67 4.83 -15.73
C ILE A 81 9.50 3.94 -16.09
N ILE A 82 9.40 3.56 -17.35
CA ILE A 82 8.32 2.72 -17.89
C ILE A 82 8.41 1.31 -17.31
N CYS A 83 9.58 0.66 -17.36
CA CYS A 83 9.78 -0.71 -16.88
C CYS A 83 9.59 -0.83 -15.37
N ARG A 84 10.05 0.14 -14.58
CA ARG A 84 9.84 0.14 -13.11
C ARG A 84 8.37 0.21 -12.71
N ASN A 85 7.52 0.70 -13.59
CA ASN A 85 6.08 0.80 -13.38
C ASN A 85 5.29 -0.33 -14.07
N GLY A 86 5.96 -1.38 -14.59
CA GLY A 86 5.30 -2.54 -15.20
C GLY A 86 4.82 -2.35 -16.63
N TYR A 87 5.39 -1.37 -17.38
CA TYR A 87 5.01 -1.09 -18.77
C TYR A 87 6.07 -1.53 -19.79
N ASP A 88 6.73 -2.67 -19.58
CA ASP A 88 7.72 -3.20 -20.52
C ASP A 88 7.20 -3.33 -21.95
N TRP A 89 5.93 -3.68 -22.10
CA TRP A 89 5.26 -3.79 -23.40
C TRP A 89 5.10 -2.46 -24.15
N MET A 90 5.20 -1.32 -23.45
CA MET A 90 5.04 0.01 -24.04
C MET A 90 6.30 0.54 -24.70
N ILE A 91 7.44 -0.07 -24.45
CA ILE A 91 8.69 0.30 -25.16
C ILE A 91 8.53 0.09 -26.66
N HIS A 92 7.82 -0.95 -27.07
CA HIS A 92 7.67 -1.27 -28.49
C HIS A 92 6.87 -0.22 -29.29
N PRO A 93 5.71 0.28 -28.84
CA PRO A 93 5.04 1.42 -29.47
C PRO A 93 5.92 2.68 -29.47
N PHE A 94 6.67 2.91 -28.39
CA PHE A 94 7.56 4.05 -28.25
C PHE A 94 8.72 4.01 -29.26
N THR A 95 9.33 2.86 -29.45
CA THR A 95 10.39 2.64 -30.44
C THR A 95 9.89 2.78 -31.87
N LYS A 96 8.59 2.64 -32.12
CA LYS A 96 7.95 2.85 -33.42
C LYS A 96 7.43 4.27 -33.64
N GLY A 97 7.59 5.19 -32.68
CA GLY A 97 7.09 6.56 -32.78
C GLY A 97 5.57 6.66 -32.72
N VAL A 98 4.91 5.70 -32.08
CA VAL A 98 3.42 5.61 -31.98
C VAL A 98 2.89 6.41 -30.81
N LEU A 99 3.68 6.62 -29.74
CA LEU A 99 3.30 7.39 -28.58
C LEU A 99 4.04 8.74 -28.55
N ASP A 100 3.32 9.80 -28.25
CA ASP A 100 3.89 11.09 -27.91
C ASP A 100 4.05 11.28 -26.39
N LEU A 101 4.65 12.39 -25.97
CA LEU A 101 4.88 12.64 -24.53
C LEU A 101 3.56 12.75 -23.73
N PRO A 102 2.49 13.42 -24.18
CA PRO A 102 1.22 13.47 -23.45
C PRO A 102 0.60 12.10 -23.21
N GLU A 103 0.62 11.21 -24.21
CA GLU A 103 0.13 9.84 -24.08
C GLU A 103 0.95 9.04 -23.07
N LEU A 104 2.29 9.20 -23.08
CA LEU A 104 3.18 8.57 -22.11
C LEU A 104 2.93 9.10 -20.68
N GLU A 105 2.78 10.41 -20.52
CA GLU A 105 2.50 11.00 -19.21
C GLU A 105 1.19 10.47 -18.62
N GLU A 106 0.13 10.38 -19.44
CA GLU A 106 -1.16 9.86 -19.00
C GLU A 106 -1.07 8.37 -18.57
N LEU A 107 -0.27 7.58 -19.29
CA LEU A 107 -0.05 6.19 -18.93
C LEU A 107 0.74 6.03 -17.62
N VAL A 108 1.79 6.81 -17.43
CA VAL A 108 2.56 6.82 -16.17
C VAL A 108 1.68 7.29 -15.02
N LYS A 109 0.82 8.30 -15.25
CA LYS A 109 -0.15 8.77 -14.26
C LYS A 109 -1.12 7.67 -13.86
N LYS A 110 -1.76 7.00 -14.81
CA LYS A 110 -2.66 5.87 -14.53
C LYS A 110 -1.98 4.76 -13.76
N GLN A 111 -0.71 4.48 -14.05
CA GLN A 111 0.07 3.48 -13.33
C GLN A 111 0.35 3.91 -11.88
N VAL A 112 0.73 5.15 -11.66
CA VAL A 112 0.95 5.66 -10.30
C VAL A 112 -0.36 5.64 -9.51
N GLU A 113 -1.48 6.00 -10.13
CA GLU A 113 -2.82 5.96 -9.52
C GLU A 113 -3.31 4.53 -9.25
N SER A 114 -3.08 3.59 -10.19
CA SER A 114 -3.50 2.18 -10.05
C SER A 114 -2.66 1.40 -9.02
N HIS A 115 -1.43 1.82 -8.77
CA HIS A 115 -0.55 1.24 -7.75
C HIS A 115 -0.59 2.03 -6.43
N TYR A 116 -1.49 3.00 -6.31
CA TYR A 116 -1.80 3.59 -5.04
C TYR A 116 -2.66 2.61 -4.25
N GLU A 117 -2.00 1.71 -3.55
CA GLU A 117 -2.66 0.91 -2.51
C GLU A 117 -2.89 1.84 -1.31
N PRO A 118 -4.16 2.12 -0.94
CA PRO A 118 -4.47 3.00 0.17
C PRO A 118 -4.10 2.39 1.53
N TYR A 119 -3.44 1.23 1.54
CA TYR A 119 -3.06 0.49 2.75
C TYR A 119 -1.65 -0.10 2.64
N ASP A 120 -0.99 -0.21 3.77
CA ASP A 120 0.37 -0.74 3.90
C ASP A 120 0.38 -2.26 4.18
N ALA A 121 -0.73 -2.82 4.72
CA ALA A 121 -1.01 -4.24 4.82
C ALA A 121 -2.51 -4.51 4.71
N TYR A 122 -2.87 -5.66 4.16
CA TYR A 122 -4.26 -6.08 3.94
C TYR A 122 -4.46 -7.54 4.29
N PHE A 123 -5.58 -7.81 4.97
CA PHE A 123 -5.99 -9.16 5.31
C PHE A 123 -7.50 -9.32 5.06
N ARG A 124 -7.87 -10.51 4.61
CA ARG A 124 -9.27 -10.86 4.40
C ARG A 124 -9.65 -12.07 5.25
N LYS A 125 -10.68 -11.91 6.08
CA LYS A 125 -11.20 -12.96 6.97
C LYS A 125 -10.21 -13.50 8.01
N VAL A 126 -9.16 -12.77 8.32
CA VAL A 126 -8.16 -13.11 9.33
C VAL A 126 -8.67 -12.62 10.68
N ASN A 127 -9.67 -13.32 11.22
CA ASN A 127 -10.46 -12.85 12.35
C ASN A 127 -9.70 -12.77 13.68
N PHE A 128 -8.60 -13.50 13.85
CA PHE A 128 -7.75 -13.37 15.05
C PHE A 128 -7.09 -11.99 15.15
N ILE A 129 -6.91 -11.23 14.03
CA ILE A 129 -6.44 -9.86 14.08
C ILE A 129 -7.51 -8.95 14.71
N PHE A 130 -8.78 -9.11 14.31
CA PHE A 130 -9.88 -8.38 14.94
C PHE A 130 -9.91 -8.69 16.43
N LYS A 131 -9.90 -9.97 16.80
CA LYS A 131 -9.89 -10.43 18.20
C LYS A 131 -8.71 -9.89 18.99
N TYR A 132 -7.54 -9.79 18.39
CA TYR A 132 -6.36 -9.21 18.99
C TYR A 132 -6.58 -7.78 19.48
N TYR A 133 -7.19 -6.92 18.66
CA TYR A 133 -7.48 -5.53 19.04
C TYR A 133 -8.67 -5.43 20.00
N GLU A 134 -9.70 -6.28 19.83
CA GLU A 134 -10.85 -6.35 20.74
C GLU A 134 -10.42 -6.71 22.16
N ASP A 135 -9.64 -7.78 22.33
CA ASP A 135 -9.18 -8.26 23.65
C ASP A 135 -8.27 -7.26 24.37
N ARG A 136 -7.63 -6.36 23.63
CA ARG A 136 -6.79 -5.29 24.19
C ARG A 136 -7.58 -4.01 24.49
N GLY A 137 -8.87 -3.99 24.22
CA GLY A 137 -9.72 -2.82 24.42
C GLY A 137 -9.36 -1.63 23.52
N LYS A 138 -8.74 -1.91 22.35
CA LYS A 138 -8.29 -0.87 21.40
C LYS A 138 -9.29 -0.61 20.28
N MET A 139 -10.40 -1.35 20.22
CA MET A 139 -11.42 -1.16 19.19
C MET A 139 -12.30 0.06 19.48
N HIS A 140 -12.46 0.89 18.49
CA HIS A 140 -13.39 2.02 18.49
C HIS A 140 -14.53 1.72 17.51
N ASP A 141 -15.77 1.79 17.99
CA ASP A 141 -17.02 1.50 17.25
C ASP A 141 -16.98 0.19 16.42
N GLN A 142 -16.12 -0.77 16.77
CA GLN A 142 -15.86 -2.03 16.07
C GLN A 142 -15.28 -1.85 14.63
N TRP A 143 -14.96 -0.63 14.21
CA TRP A 143 -14.54 -0.34 12.84
C TRP A 143 -13.07 0.01 12.70
N TYR A 144 -12.42 0.51 13.76
CA TYR A 144 -11.03 0.89 13.68
C TYR A 144 -10.31 0.80 15.03
N ALA A 145 -9.00 0.77 14.97
CA ALA A 145 -8.12 0.89 16.14
C ALA A 145 -6.88 1.69 15.75
N PHE A 146 -6.35 2.46 16.68
CA PHE A 146 -4.99 2.98 16.55
C PHE A 146 -4.00 1.90 16.95
N THR A 147 -2.84 1.90 16.29
CA THR A 147 -1.78 0.91 16.51
C THR A 147 -0.42 1.59 16.49
N ASP A 148 0.48 1.09 17.26
CA ASP A 148 1.85 1.58 17.36
C ASP A 148 2.88 0.48 17.14
N ALA A 149 4.14 0.80 17.34
CA ALA A 149 5.24 -0.13 17.18
C ALA A 149 5.15 -1.31 18.15
N ASP A 150 4.74 -1.07 19.38
CA ASP A 150 4.68 -2.09 20.45
C ASP A 150 3.54 -3.07 20.19
N ASP A 151 2.41 -2.60 19.69
CA ASP A 151 1.30 -3.47 19.27
C ASP A 151 1.73 -4.42 18.15
N ILE A 152 2.44 -3.89 17.17
CA ILE A 152 2.89 -4.69 16.05
C ILE A 152 4.00 -5.67 16.46
N ASP A 153 4.89 -5.27 17.35
CA ASP A 153 5.93 -6.15 17.90
C ASP A 153 5.29 -7.30 18.72
N ASP A 154 4.25 -7.01 19.54
CA ASP A 154 3.51 -8.06 20.28
C ASP A 154 2.76 -9.01 19.32
N LEU A 155 2.10 -8.48 18.28
CA LEU A 155 1.42 -9.32 17.28
C LEU A 155 2.40 -10.22 16.52
N ILE A 156 3.57 -9.70 16.17
CA ILE A 156 4.66 -10.46 15.55
C ILE A 156 5.14 -11.59 16.48
N ASP A 157 5.41 -11.28 17.76
CA ASP A 157 5.85 -12.26 18.75
C ASP A 157 4.83 -13.40 18.94
N ARG A 158 3.53 -13.05 19.02
CA ARG A 158 2.45 -14.05 19.08
C ARG A 158 2.41 -14.95 17.86
N CYS A 159 2.50 -14.36 16.66
CA CYS A 159 2.56 -15.14 15.42
C CYS A 159 3.76 -16.11 15.41
N GLU A 160 4.95 -15.66 15.82
CA GLU A 160 6.15 -16.49 15.88
C GLU A 160 6.01 -17.66 16.88
N LYS A 161 5.43 -17.39 18.05
CA LYS A 161 5.17 -18.41 19.06
C LYS A 161 4.17 -19.46 18.58
N VAL A 162 3.06 -19.02 17.96
CA VAL A 162 2.05 -19.93 17.42
C VAL A 162 2.60 -20.80 16.28
N LEU A 163 3.42 -20.24 15.40
CA LEU A 163 4.03 -21.01 14.30
C LEU A 163 5.10 -22.00 14.81
N LYS A 164 5.71 -21.73 15.95
CA LYS A 164 6.65 -22.65 16.60
C LYS A 164 5.94 -23.76 17.38
N ASP A 165 4.82 -23.43 18.01
CA ASP A 165 4.01 -24.35 18.80
C ASP A 165 2.52 -24.08 18.55
N HIS A 166 1.90 -24.89 17.70
CA HIS A 166 0.50 -24.76 17.30
C HIS A 166 -0.49 -24.88 18.47
N SER A 167 -0.09 -25.53 19.56
CA SER A 167 -0.96 -25.65 20.75
C SER A 167 -1.23 -24.29 21.43
N LEU A 168 -0.41 -23.28 21.17
CA LEU A 168 -0.58 -21.92 21.68
C LEU A 168 -1.59 -21.07 20.90
N ALA A 169 -2.10 -21.54 19.76
CA ALA A 169 -2.97 -20.77 18.89
C ALA A 169 -4.20 -20.23 19.64
N HIS A 170 -4.91 -21.09 20.36
CA HIS A 170 -6.12 -20.73 21.11
C HIS A 170 -5.87 -19.66 22.19
N SER A 171 -4.68 -19.62 22.77
CA SER A 171 -4.37 -18.69 23.88
C SER A 171 -3.73 -17.38 23.42
N LEU A 172 -2.95 -17.40 22.32
CA LEU A 172 -2.20 -16.24 21.87
C LEU A 172 -2.88 -15.48 20.72
N LEU A 173 -3.56 -16.20 19.82
CA LEU A 173 -4.24 -15.65 18.65
C LEU A 173 -5.63 -16.32 18.50
N PRO A 174 -6.53 -16.15 19.49
CA PRO A 174 -7.86 -16.75 19.42
C PRO A 174 -8.65 -16.24 18.23
N THR A 175 -9.45 -17.13 17.64
CA THR A 175 -10.34 -16.78 16.54
C THR A 175 -11.61 -16.08 17.06
N GLN A 176 -12.21 -15.26 16.22
CA GLN A 176 -13.46 -14.56 16.47
C GLN A 176 -14.58 -15.08 15.57
N SER A 177 -15.68 -15.50 16.15
CA SER A 177 -16.88 -15.88 15.40
C SER A 177 -17.65 -14.65 14.92
N GLY A 178 -18.17 -14.70 13.69
CA GLY A 178 -19.00 -13.65 13.11
C GLY A 178 -19.47 -14.04 11.71
N PHE A 179 -20.60 -13.49 11.27
CA PHE A 179 -21.21 -13.88 9.99
C PHE A 179 -20.29 -13.67 8.78
N PHE A 180 -19.44 -12.64 8.84
CA PHE A 180 -18.51 -12.27 7.78
C PHE A 180 -17.04 -12.63 8.09
N PHE A 181 -16.76 -13.21 9.28
CA PHE A 181 -15.41 -13.29 9.83
C PHE A 181 -14.59 -14.48 9.32
N GLY A 182 -15.23 -15.44 8.65
CA GLY A 182 -14.55 -16.67 8.20
C GLY A 182 -14.66 -17.82 9.20
N GLY A 183 -13.84 -18.85 9.02
CA GLY A 183 -13.77 -20.02 9.90
C GLY A 183 -13.17 -19.69 11.26
N THR A 184 -13.48 -20.54 12.25
CA THR A 184 -12.93 -20.44 13.62
C THR A 184 -12.04 -21.62 13.98
N ASP A 185 -11.84 -22.54 13.04
CA ASP A 185 -11.03 -23.73 13.24
C ASP A 185 -9.54 -23.40 13.16
N TYR A 186 -8.73 -24.09 13.96
CA TYR A 186 -7.26 -23.97 13.94
C TYR A 186 -6.66 -24.98 12.98
N ASP A 187 -7.02 -24.86 11.71
CA ASP A 187 -6.63 -25.72 10.60
C ASP A 187 -5.43 -25.16 9.82
N ASP A 188 -5.08 -25.82 8.72
CA ASP A 188 -3.96 -25.40 7.85
C ASP A 188 -4.16 -24.00 7.25
N TRP A 189 -5.41 -23.58 7.01
CA TRP A 189 -5.74 -22.23 6.54
C TRP A 189 -5.45 -21.19 7.60
N TYR A 190 -5.86 -21.45 8.85
CA TYR A 190 -5.54 -20.58 9.98
C TYR A 190 -4.01 -20.38 10.12
N PHE A 191 -3.21 -21.47 10.09
CA PHE A 191 -1.76 -21.33 10.20
C PHE A 191 -1.12 -20.69 8.99
N SER A 192 -1.70 -20.81 7.80
CA SER A 192 -1.31 -20.05 6.62
C SER A 192 -1.55 -18.55 6.82
N ASP A 193 -2.71 -18.17 7.38
CA ASP A 193 -3.04 -16.79 7.71
C ASP A 193 -2.11 -16.21 8.77
N VAL A 194 -1.75 -16.98 9.82
CA VAL A 194 -0.76 -16.58 10.83
C VAL A 194 0.62 -16.33 10.18
N LYS A 195 1.02 -17.16 9.24
CA LYS A 195 2.29 -16.99 8.51
C LYS A 195 2.28 -15.76 7.62
N ASP A 196 1.17 -15.48 6.93
CA ASP A 196 1.04 -14.29 6.11
C ASP A 196 0.97 -13.03 6.98
N CYS A 197 0.24 -13.07 8.10
CA CYS A 197 0.21 -12.01 9.09
C CYS A 197 1.62 -11.67 9.58
N LEU A 198 2.40 -12.65 10.01
CA LEU A 198 3.78 -12.46 10.42
C LEU A 198 4.63 -11.76 9.35
N LYS A 199 4.50 -12.21 8.10
CA LYS A 199 5.24 -11.63 6.97
C LYS A 199 4.86 -10.18 6.70
N GLN A 200 3.56 -9.87 6.69
CA GLN A 200 3.06 -8.52 6.43
C GLN A 200 3.37 -7.58 7.62
N MET A 201 3.17 -8.03 8.86
CA MET A 201 3.45 -7.23 10.06
C MET A 201 4.94 -6.91 10.21
N LYS A 202 5.86 -7.82 9.87
CA LYS A 202 7.30 -7.52 9.82
C LYS A 202 7.66 -6.44 8.79
N LYS A 203 6.91 -6.32 7.69
CA LYS A 203 7.09 -5.23 6.72
C LYS A 203 6.49 -3.94 7.26
N TYR A 204 5.27 -3.99 7.77
CA TYR A 204 4.55 -2.86 8.32
C TYR A 204 5.29 -2.22 9.49
N ARG A 205 5.84 -3.03 10.40
CA ARG A 205 6.65 -2.57 11.54
C ARG A 205 7.82 -1.66 11.13
N LYS A 206 8.45 -1.93 10.00
CA LYS A 206 9.56 -1.11 9.49
C LYS A 206 9.12 0.29 9.03
N LEU A 207 7.84 0.49 8.83
CA LEU A 207 7.24 1.76 8.42
C LEU A 207 6.90 2.65 9.62
N LEU A 208 6.67 2.05 10.79
CA LEU A 208 6.37 2.73 12.05
C LEU A 208 7.69 3.20 12.70
N LYS A 209 8.17 4.36 12.25
CA LYS A 209 9.35 5.05 12.77
C LYS A 209 8.92 6.24 13.63
N ASP A 210 9.88 6.94 14.24
CA ASP A 210 9.60 8.12 15.03
C ASP A 210 8.74 9.14 14.28
N GLY A 211 7.64 9.54 14.91
CA GLY A 211 6.67 10.47 14.34
C GLY A 211 5.69 9.86 13.32
N VAL A 212 5.75 8.54 13.11
CA VAL A 212 4.78 7.80 12.28
C VAL A 212 3.92 6.95 13.19
N THR A 213 2.61 7.12 13.11
CA THR A 213 1.61 6.32 13.80
C THR A 213 0.91 5.38 12.80
N GLY A 214 0.26 4.35 13.32
CA GLY A 214 -0.53 3.43 12.55
C GLY A 214 -2.00 3.45 12.97
N TYR A 215 -2.85 3.02 12.05
CA TYR A 215 -4.22 2.66 12.36
C TYR A 215 -4.66 1.48 11.50
N VAL A 216 -5.66 0.79 11.97
CA VAL A 216 -6.27 -0.35 11.30
C VAL A 216 -7.76 -0.12 11.15
N ILE A 217 -8.30 -0.41 9.96
CA ILE A 217 -9.72 -0.33 9.65
C ILE A 217 -10.24 -1.74 9.42
N PHE A 218 -11.39 -2.04 10.00
CA PHE A 218 -12.13 -3.30 9.83
C PHE A 218 -13.41 -3.01 9.06
N SER A 219 -13.64 -3.73 7.96
CA SER A 219 -14.84 -3.59 7.11
C SER A 219 -15.46 -4.96 6.85
N TRP A 220 -16.77 -5.11 7.08
CA TRP A 220 -17.50 -6.34 6.81
C TRP A 220 -18.93 -6.10 6.29
#